data_39c572dc29f0b337ea0d277a5130c365
#
_entry.id   39c572dc29f0b337ea0d277a5130c365
#
_cell.length_a   1.000
_cell.length_b   1.000
_cell.length_c   1.000
_cell.angle_alpha   90.00
_cell.angle_beta   90.00
_cell.angle_gamma   90.00
#
_symmetry.space_group_name_H-M   'P 1'
#
loop_
_entity.id
_entity.type
_entity.pdbx_description
1 polymer ?
#
loop_
_entity_poly.entity_id
_entity_poly.type
_entity_poly.pdbx_seq_one_letter_code
_entity_poly.pdbx_strand_id
1 'polypeptide(L)'
;MKICGGCKKRLDLSMFHKCSSMADGLQIQCKSCRSEYQRRYRKTKAGKNRDRKWNSSEGARNAYIRYKNAHPKIKAAHQAVKNEIRSGRMKKQPCSECKDSRAVSHHDDYAYPLVVRWLCPGCHNKWHKINGEGLNAT
;
A
#
# COMPACT_ATOMS: atom_id res chain seq x y z
N MET A 1 9.16 30.37 4.51
CA MET A 1 9.22 29.82 3.13
C MET A 1 10.63 29.33 2.80
N LYS A 2 10.77 28.23 2.04
CA LYS A 2 12.05 27.63 1.64
C LYS A 2 12.04 27.32 0.14
N ILE A 3 13.19 27.47 -0.52
CA ILE A 3 13.34 27.11 -1.94
C ILE A 3 13.60 25.62 -2.06
N CYS A 4 12.76 24.91 -2.85
CA CYS A 4 12.92 23.49 -3.09
C CYS A 4 14.12 23.22 -4.00
N GLY A 5 15.07 22.37 -3.58
CA GLY A 5 16.22 21.97 -4.38
C GLY A 5 15.87 21.18 -5.66
N GLY A 6 14.66 20.61 -5.73
CA GLY A 6 14.18 19.90 -6.90
C GLY A 6 13.48 20.80 -7.93
N CYS A 7 12.32 21.36 -7.60
CA CYS A 7 11.53 22.18 -8.53
C CYS A 7 11.88 23.68 -8.53
N LYS A 8 12.81 24.12 -7.68
CA LYS A 8 13.28 25.51 -7.54
C LYS A 8 12.19 26.52 -7.11
N LYS A 9 10.99 26.05 -6.78
CA LYS A 9 9.89 26.91 -6.31
C LYS A 9 10.10 27.29 -4.85
N ARG A 10 9.70 28.51 -4.49
CA ARG A 10 9.61 28.98 -3.10
C ARG A 10 8.31 28.49 -2.50
N LEU A 11 8.38 27.66 -1.47
CA LEU A 11 7.24 26.94 -0.90
C LEU A 11 7.19 27.15 0.62
N ASP A 12 6.01 26.94 1.19
CA ASP A 12 5.84 26.93 2.64
C ASP A 12 6.66 25.79 3.29
N LEU A 13 7.09 26.02 4.55
CA LEU A 13 7.90 25.03 5.29
C LEU A 13 7.14 23.72 5.52
N SER A 14 5.82 23.76 5.64
CA SER A 14 4.96 22.57 5.78
C SER A 14 5.03 21.63 4.56
N MET A 15 5.48 22.12 3.41
CA MET A 15 5.68 21.35 2.19
C MET A 15 6.96 20.51 2.19
N PHE A 16 7.74 20.56 3.27
CA PHE A 16 8.97 19.79 3.42
C PHE A 16 8.84 18.77 4.56
N HIS A 17 9.53 17.64 4.44
CA HIS A 17 9.66 16.70 5.55
C HIS A 17 10.71 17.20 6.55
N LYS A 18 10.50 16.91 7.83
CA LYS A 18 11.52 17.15 8.87
C LYS A 18 12.78 16.32 8.60
N CYS A 19 13.95 16.89 8.91
CA CYS A 19 15.24 16.25 8.74
C CYS A 19 16.24 16.84 9.74
N SER A 20 16.53 16.11 10.83
CA SER A 20 17.41 16.56 11.90
C SER A 20 18.87 16.75 11.49
N SER A 21 19.31 16.16 10.37
CA SER A 21 20.66 16.31 9.84
C SER A 21 20.85 17.60 9.02
N MET A 22 19.80 18.37 8.77
CA MET A 22 19.87 19.65 8.05
C MET A 22 19.83 20.82 9.03
N ALA A 23 20.60 21.87 8.74
CA ALA A 23 20.71 23.05 9.61
C ALA A 23 19.37 23.74 9.89
N ASP A 24 18.45 23.73 8.92
CA ASP A 24 17.09 24.28 9.07
C ASP A 24 16.03 23.21 9.49
N GLY A 25 16.46 22.00 9.83
CA GLY A 25 15.59 20.91 10.26
C GLY A 25 14.68 20.32 9.17
N LEU A 26 14.86 20.70 7.90
CA LEU A 26 13.97 20.31 6.80
C LEU A 26 14.73 19.72 5.61
N GLN A 27 14.13 18.77 4.93
CA GLN A 27 14.65 18.19 3.69
C GLN A 27 14.89 19.28 2.62
N ILE A 28 15.88 19.05 1.74
CA ILE A 28 16.23 19.96 0.64
C ILE A 28 15.12 20.01 -0.42
N GLN A 29 14.45 18.87 -0.65
CA GLN A 29 13.36 18.75 -1.62
C GLN A 29 12.00 18.78 -0.95
N CYS A 30 11.03 19.44 -1.59
CA CYS A 30 9.63 19.38 -1.13
C CYS A 30 9.06 17.97 -1.24
N LYS A 31 7.97 17.69 -0.51
CA LYS A 31 7.29 16.40 -0.46
C LYS A 31 6.95 15.84 -1.84
N SER A 32 6.47 16.69 -2.75
CA SER A 32 6.13 16.30 -4.12
C SER A 32 7.35 15.86 -4.93
N CYS A 33 8.43 16.67 -4.94
CA CYS A 33 9.67 16.32 -5.64
C CYS A 33 10.29 15.04 -5.07
N ARG A 34 10.24 14.86 -3.74
CA ARG A 34 10.72 13.64 -3.09
C ARG A 34 9.92 12.42 -3.50
N SER A 35 8.61 12.52 -3.53
CA SER A 35 7.72 11.43 -3.97
C SER A 35 7.97 11.05 -5.43
N GLU A 36 8.13 12.03 -6.31
CA GLU A 36 8.45 11.80 -7.72
C GLU A 36 9.81 11.13 -7.90
N TYR A 37 10.84 11.59 -7.18
CA TYR A 37 12.14 10.95 -7.18
C TYR A 37 12.05 9.49 -6.73
N GLN A 38 11.34 9.19 -5.62
CA GLN A 38 11.16 7.83 -5.12
C GLN A 38 10.41 6.95 -6.13
N ARG A 39 9.38 7.48 -6.79
CA ARG A 39 8.62 6.76 -7.82
C ARG A 39 9.53 6.35 -8.99
N ARG A 40 10.39 7.28 -9.46
CA ARG A 40 11.35 7.00 -10.55
C ARG A 40 12.42 6.01 -10.10
N TYR A 41 12.99 6.21 -8.91
CA TYR A 41 14.04 5.34 -8.37
C TYR A 41 13.57 3.87 -8.26
N ARG A 42 12.35 3.63 -7.76
CA ARG A 42 11.79 2.26 -7.67
C ARG A 42 11.69 1.54 -9.02
N LYS A 43 11.62 2.25 -10.12
CA LYS A 43 11.60 1.67 -11.48
C LYS A 43 12.99 1.28 -11.97
N THR A 44 14.05 1.83 -11.41
CA THR A 44 15.43 1.49 -11.79
C THR A 44 15.84 0.09 -11.35
N LYS A 45 16.89 -0.48 -11.97
CA LYS A 45 17.48 -1.76 -11.57
C LYS A 45 17.94 -1.73 -10.10
N ALA A 46 18.58 -0.63 -9.67
CA ALA A 46 19.02 -0.43 -8.29
C ALA A 46 17.86 -0.41 -7.30
N GLY A 47 16.79 0.32 -7.60
CA GLY A 47 15.59 0.38 -6.79
C GLY A 47 14.91 -1.00 -6.65
N LYS A 48 14.74 -1.71 -7.76
CA LYS A 48 14.20 -3.08 -7.77
C LYS A 48 15.05 -4.07 -6.97
N ASN A 49 16.39 -3.98 -7.07
CA ASN A 49 17.30 -4.84 -6.32
C ASN A 49 17.22 -4.55 -4.80
N ARG A 50 17.16 -3.27 -4.41
CA ARG A 50 16.97 -2.88 -3.00
C ARG A 50 15.66 -3.46 -2.46
N ASP A 51 14.56 -3.31 -3.19
CA ASP A 51 13.25 -3.79 -2.75
C ASP A 51 13.22 -5.34 -2.67
N ARG A 52 13.89 -6.04 -3.61
CA ARG A 52 14.08 -7.51 -3.55
C ARG A 52 14.85 -7.91 -2.30
N LYS A 53 15.99 -7.26 -2.03
CA LYS A 53 16.83 -7.54 -0.85
C LYS A 53 16.04 -7.31 0.44
N TRP A 54 15.27 -6.23 0.53
CA TRP A 54 14.40 -5.98 1.68
C TRP A 54 13.33 -7.06 1.83
N ASN A 55 12.59 -7.39 0.77
CA ASN A 55 11.51 -8.37 0.82
C ASN A 55 11.98 -9.80 1.17
N SER A 56 13.23 -10.15 0.89
CA SER A 56 13.85 -11.43 1.29
C SER A 56 14.49 -11.39 2.68
N SER A 57 14.54 -10.23 3.34
CA SER A 57 15.20 -10.06 4.63
C SER A 57 14.41 -10.69 5.78
N GLU A 58 15.10 -11.02 6.85
CA GLU A 58 14.49 -11.46 8.11
C GLU A 58 13.56 -10.38 8.68
N GLY A 59 13.94 -9.10 8.60
CA GLY A 59 13.12 -7.99 9.02
C GLY A 59 11.76 -7.94 8.33
N ALA A 60 11.70 -8.18 7.02
CA ALA A 60 10.45 -8.25 6.27
C ALA A 60 9.60 -9.46 6.68
N ARG A 61 10.25 -10.64 6.88
CA ARG A 61 9.56 -11.83 7.38
C ARG A 61 8.97 -11.60 8.76
N ASN A 62 9.73 -11.03 9.69
CA ASN A 62 9.27 -10.74 11.05
C ASN A 62 8.14 -9.70 11.05
N ALA A 63 8.20 -8.67 10.20
CA ALA A 63 7.12 -7.72 10.03
C ALA A 63 5.83 -8.40 9.53
N TYR A 64 5.95 -9.30 8.55
CA TYR A 64 4.80 -10.09 8.06
C TYR A 64 4.21 -11.00 9.14
N ILE A 65 5.05 -11.68 9.94
CA ILE A 65 4.59 -12.54 11.05
C ILE A 65 3.86 -11.71 12.09
N ARG A 66 4.41 -10.56 12.51
CA ARG A 66 3.73 -9.64 13.43
C ARG A 66 2.37 -9.20 12.90
N TYR A 67 2.31 -8.78 11.64
CA TYR A 67 1.04 -8.40 11.01
C TYR A 67 0.04 -9.57 10.99
N LYS A 68 0.49 -10.77 10.60
CA LYS A 68 -0.35 -11.97 10.58
C LYS A 68 -0.94 -12.29 11.96
N ASN A 69 -0.12 -12.17 13.02
CA ASN A 69 -0.54 -12.47 14.38
C ASN A 69 -1.48 -11.38 14.95
N ALA A 70 -1.27 -10.13 14.56
CA ALA A 70 -2.15 -9.03 14.95
C ALA A 70 -3.51 -9.05 14.23
N HIS A 71 -3.61 -9.70 13.06
CA HIS A 71 -4.83 -9.70 12.23
C HIS A 71 -5.23 -11.12 11.78
N PRO A 72 -5.54 -12.03 12.71
CA PRO A 72 -5.84 -13.43 12.39
C PRO A 72 -7.11 -13.59 11.55
N LYS A 73 -8.18 -12.83 11.84
CA LYS A 73 -9.44 -12.88 11.09
C LYS A 73 -9.27 -12.42 9.64
N ILE A 74 -8.56 -11.31 9.41
CA ILE A 74 -8.23 -10.83 8.05
C ILE A 74 -7.50 -11.92 7.27
N LYS A 75 -6.52 -12.59 7.91
CA LYS A 75 -5.76 -13.66 7.25
C LYS A 75 -6.59 -14.88 6.95
N ALA A 76 -7.46 -15.29 7.88
CA ALA A 76 -8.37 -16.40 7.70
C ALA A 76 -9.34 -16.14 6.52
N ALA A 77 -9.96 -14.95 6.47
CA ALA A 77 -10.88 -14.57 5.41
C ALA A 77 -10.18 -14.55 4.03
N HIS A 78 -9.01 -13.93 3.93
CA HIS A 78 -8.23 -13.97 2.68
C HIS A 78 -7.83 -15.39 2.26
N GLN A 79 -7.51 -16.26 3.22
CA GLN A 79 -7.15 -17.65 2.93
C GLN A 79 -8.37 -18.45 2.46
N ALA A 80 -9.54 -18.22 3.05
CA ALA A 80 -10.80 -18.83 2.62
C ALA A 80 -11.09 -18.53 1.14
N VAL A 81 -11.06 -17.25 0.73
CA VAL A 81 -11.25 -16.87 -0.69
C VAL A 81 -10.21 -17.53 -1.60
N LYS A 82 -8.92 -17.54 -1.20
CA LYS A 82 -7.87 -18.22 -1.99
C LYS A 82 -8.15 -19.71 -2.18
N ASN A 83 -8.64 -20.37 -1.14
CA ASN A 83 -8.99 -21.79 -1.21
C ASN A 83 -10.16 -22.03 -2.17
N GLU A 84 -11.21 -21.19 -2.11
CA GLU A 84 -12.36 -21.28 -3.01
C GLU A 84 -11.97 -21.04 -4.47
N ILE A 85 -11.09 -20.08 -4.73
CA ILE A 85 -10.56 -19.84 -6.08
C ILE A 85 -9.75 -21.04 -6.56
N ARG A 86 -8.88 -21.59 -5.72
CA ARG A 86 -8.02 -22.73 -6.06
C ARG A 86 -8.83 -24.01 -6.33
N SER A 87 -9.93 -24.22 -5.62
CA SER A 87 -10.84 -25.36 -5.82
C SER A 87 -11.82 -25.17 -6.99
N GLY A 88 -11.82 -23.99 -7.64
CA GLY A 88 -12.72 -23.69 -8.74
C GLY A 88 -14.15 -23.32 -8.33
N ARG A 89 -14.48 -23.32 -7.02
CA ARG A 89 -15.81 -22.94 -6.52
C ARG A 89 -16.07 -21.43 -6.61
N MET A 90 -15.00 -20.61 -6.58
CA MET A 90 -15.10 -19.17 -6.77
C MET A 90 -14.23 -18.75 -7.96
N LYS A 91 -14.78 -17.90 -8.84
CA LYS A 91 -14.02 -17.29 -9.96
C LYS A 91 -13.74 -15.83 -9.67
N LYS A 92 -12.50 -15.40 -9.99
CA LYS A 92 -12.15 -13.98 -9.95
C LYS A 92 -13.01 -13.18 -10.91
N GLN A 93 -13.48 -12.02 -10.45
CA GLN A 93 -14.25 -11.10 -11.27
C GLN A 93 -13.43 -9.83 -11.55
N PRO A 94 -13.70 -9.10 -12.63
CA PRO A 94 -13.14 -7.78 -12.84
C PRO A 94 -13.63 -6.81 -11.76
N CYS A 95 -12.92 -5.68 -11.62
CA CYS A 95 -13.27 -4.65 -10.64
C CYS A 95 -14.74 -4.21 -10.78
N SER A 96 -15.49 -4.25 -9.70
CA SER A 96 -16.91 -3.86 -9.68
C SER A 96 -17.12 -2.40 -10.11
N GLU A 97 -16.14 -1.53 -9.80
CA GLU A 97 -16.22 -0.09 -10.05
C GLU A 97 -15.78 0.31 -11.47
N CYS A 98 -14.63 -0.20 -11.94
CA CYS A 98 -14.01 0.26 -13.20
C CYS A 98 -13.72 -0.85 -14.21
N LYS A 99 -14.14 -2.09 -13.94
CA LYS A 99 -13.97 -3.27 -14.80
C LYS A 99 -12.51 -3.68 -15.09
N ASP A 100 -11.52 -3.11 -14.38
CA ASP A 100 -10.12 -3.51 -14.49
C ASP A 100 -9.94 -4.99 -14.10
N SER A 101 -9.29 -5.78 -14.96
CA SER A 101 -9.05 -7.21 -14.75
C SER A 101 -8.09 -7.53 -13.59
N ARG A 102 -7.31 -6.55 -13.11
CA ARG A 102 -6.36 -6.72 -12.00
C ARG A 102 -7.02 -6.68 -10.62
N ALA A 103 -8.32 -6.98 -10.54
CA ALA A 103 -9.05 -6.95 -9.29
C ALA A 103 -8.57 -8.03 -8.31
N VAL A 104 -8.65 -7.69 -7.03
CA VAL A 104 -8.44 -8.57 -5.88
C VAL A 104 -9.70 -8.59 -5.02
N SER A 105 -9.87 -9.65 -4.23
CA SER A 105 -10.98 -9.73 -3.28
C SER A 105 -10.81 -8.71 -2.16
N HIS A 106 -11.84 -7.94 -1.90
CA HIS A 106 -11.96 -7.00 -0.80
C HIS A 106 -13.11 -7.43 0.12
N HIS A 107 -12.91 -7.41 1.43
CA HIS A 107 -13.93 -7.71 2.41
C HIS A 107 -14.46 -6.40 3.00
N ASP A 108 -15.73 -6.13 2.79
CA ASP A 108 -16.44 -5.04 3.50
C ASP A 108 -16.66 -5.45 4.96
N ASP A 109 -16.82 -6.75 5.23
CA ASP A 109 -16.95 -7.35 6.56
C ASP A 109 -16.22 -8.69 6.63
N TYR A 110 -15.27 -8.83 7.54
CA TYR A 110 -14.48 -10.05 7.76
C TYR A 110 -15.22 -11.17 8.50
N ALA A 111 -16.42 -10.90 9.05
CA ALA A 111 -17.29 -11.95 9.60
C ALA A 111 -17.83 -12.89 8.50
N TYR A 112 -17.86 -12.42 7.26
CA TYR A 112 -18.36 -13.18 6.11
C TYR A 112 -17.24 -13.44 5.09
N PRO A 113 -16.33 -14.40 5.34
CA PRO A 113 -15.07 -14.55 4.60
C PRO A 113 -15.23 -14.86 3.11
N LEU A 114 -16.39 -15.33 2.66
CA LEU A 114 -16.64 -15.62 1.24
C LEU A 114 -17.47 -14.54 0.53
N VAL A 115 -17.96 -13.55 1.29
CA VAL A 115 -18.66 -12.39 0.72
C VAL A 115 -17.63 -11.32 0.40
N VAL A 116 -17.30 -11.19 -0.86
CA VAL A 116 -16.24 -10.28 -1.29
C VAL A 116 -16.69 -9.38 -2.44
N ARG A 117 -16.15 -8.18 -2.44
CA ARG A 117 -16.18 -7.25 -3.56
C ARG A 117 -14.86 -7.36 -4.33
N TRP A 118 -14.91 -7.31 -5.65
CA TRP A 118 -13.71 -7.34 -6.48
C TRP A 118 -13.30 -5.91 -6.81
N LEU A 119 -12.14 -5.47 -6.33
CA LEU A 119 -11.62 -4.12 -6.54
C LEU A 119 -10.20 -4.15 -7.11
N CYS A 120 -9.93 -3.34 -8.13
CA CYS A 120 -8.55 -3.11 -8.57
C CYS A 120 -7.79 -2.32 -7.49
N PRO A 121 -6.44 -2.31 -7.50
CA PRO A 121 -5.66 -1.64 -6.46
C PRO A 121 -6.03 -0.16 -6.26
N GLY A 122 -6.40 0.56 -7.34
CA GLY A 122 -6.82 1.95 -7.26
C GLY A 122 -8.16 2.13 -6.55
N CYS A 123 -9.18 1.36 -6.95
CA CYS A 123 -10.51 1.40 -6.33
C CYS A 123 -10.46 0.87 -4.88
N HIS A 124 -9.67 -0.16 -4.60
CA HIS A 124 -9.43 -0.69 -3.26
C HIS A 124 -8.86 0.38 -2.31
N ASN A 125 -7.81 1.09 -2.73
CA ASN A 125 -7.26 2.18 -1.94
C ASN A 125 -8.23 3.36 -1.75
N LYS A 126 -9.04 3.67 -2.78
CA LYS A 126 -10.08 4.70 -2.68
C LYS A 126 -11.15 4.30 -1.67
N TRP A 127 -11.59 3.03 -1.71
CA TRP A 127 -12.57 2.50 -0.76
C TRP A 127 -12.09 2.66 0.69
N HIS A 128 -10.87 2.22 1.01
CA HIS A 128 -10.29 2.35 2.36
C HIS A 128 -10.10 3.80 2.82
N LYS A 129 -9.83 4.73 1.91
CA LYS A 129 -9.76 6.17 2.26
C LYS A 129 -11.10 6.74 2.71
N ILE A 130 -12.18 6.22 2.18
CA ILE A 130 -13.55 6.71 2.47
C ILE A 130 -14.13 5.97 3.68
N ASN A 131 -13.95 4.66 3.75
CA ASN A 131 -14.65 3.77 4.68
C ASN A 131 -13.75 3.26 5.83
N GLY A 132 -12.45 3.48 5.78
CA GLY A 132 -11.50 2.92 6.75
C GLY A 132 -11.24 1.42 6.53
N GLU A 133 -11.01 0.67 7.60
CA GLU A 133 -10.90 -0.80 7.56
C GLU A 133 -12.28 -1.45 7.41
N GLY A 134 -12.30 -2.66 6.85
CA GLY A 134 -13.52 -3.47 6.81
C GLY A 134 -14.00 -3.85 8.23
N LEU A 135 -15.29 -4.07 8.38
CA LEU A 135 -15.89 -4.46 9.66
C LEU A 135 -15.31 -5.79 10.16
N ASN A 136 -15.31 -5.97 11.49
CA ASN A 136 -14.83 -7.19 12.16
C ASN A 136 -13.40 -7.62 11.75
N ALA A 137 -12.53 -6.67 11.47
CA ALA A 137 -11.14 -6.90 11.07
C ALA A 137 -10.25 -7.43 12.22
N THR A 138 -10.63 -7.23 13.48
CA THR A 138 -9.95 -7.63 14.72
C THR A 138 -10.67 -8.76 15.43
#